data_a1acbfbd7d704de8fc19a2986a2e1d9d
#
_entry.id   a1acbfbd7d704de8fc19a2986a2e1d9d
#
_cell.length_a   1.000
_cell.length_b   1.000
_cell.length_c   1.000
_cell.angle_alpha   90.00
_cell.angle_beta   90.00
_cell.angle_gamma   90.00
#
_symmetry.space_group_name_H-M   'P 1'
#
loop_
_entity.id
_entity.type
_entity.pdbx_description
1 polymer ?
#
loop_
_entity_poly.entity_id
_entity_poly.type
_entity_poly.pdbx_seq_one_letter_code
_entity_poly.pdbx_strand_id
1 'polypeptide(L)'
;MNKQMNTNNIQTRIRSSVFFILHCSFFILLVGCGGNGDYTPKPQAYLRVDMPEHEYFLLDTMRTNPGDTLVFDGDTAIILTGSIKTFPFVFEANTCIEWTEKDAPKGERWIDLYYPQWDGVIFLTYKHLNSRDDLRGQIDTSSRKLEMHYQFASGIDEQVFESEDHTVHAVKWHLKGSRVASTYQFYATDSVRHFLRGALYINRPPNNDSLAPMLEYMQRDIDHLIETLRWRQ
;
A
#
# COMPACT_ATOMS: atom_id res chain seq x y z
N MET A 1 35.86 76.52 -42.64
CA MET A 1 36.43 75.49 -41.76
C MET A 1 35.53 75.17 -40.53
N ASN A 2 34.23 75.46 -40.58
CA ASN A 2 33.34 75.27 -39.42
C ASN A 2 32.21 74.22 -39.58
N LYS A 3 32.18 73.50 -40.71
CA LYS A 3 31.13 72.53 -41.00
C LYS A 3 31.49 71.10 -40.64
N GLN A 4 32.78 70.73 -40.54
CA GLN A 4 33.24 69.36 -40.24
C GLN A 4 33.28 69.07 -38.74
N MET A 5 33.37 70.06 -37.86
CA MET A 5 33.40 69.78 -36.38
C MET A 5 32.04 69.47 -35.78
N ASN A 6 30.93 69.77 -36.48
CA ASN A 6 29.59 69.54 -35.94
C ASN A 6 29.06 68.12 -36.23
N THR A 7 29.52 67.52 -37.33
CA THR A 7 29.10 66.15 -37.71
C THR A 7 29.74 65.07 -36.83
N ASN A 8 30.98 65.24 -36.39
CA ASN A 8 31.66 64.29 -35.53
C ASN A 8 31.06 64.28 -34.11
N ASN A 9 30.64 65.43 -33.59
CA ASN A 9 29.99 65.55 -32.31
C ASN A 9 28.57 64.90 -32.31
N ILE A 10 27.84 65.02 -33.38
CA ILE A 10 26.52 64.38 -33.55
C ILE A 10 26.65 62.85 -33.66
N GLN A 11 27.61 62.37 -34.45
CA GLN A 11 27.86 60.92 -34.59
C GLN A 11 28.34 60.30 -33.29
N THR A 12 29.15 60.96 -32.50
CA THR A 12 29.61 60.46 -31.20
C THR A 12 28.46 60.42 -30.18
N ARG A 13 27.60 61.45 -30.16
CA ARG A 13 26.42 61.46 -29.28
C ARG A 13 25.39 60.40 -29.67
N ILE A 14 25.15 60.14 -30.94
CA ILE A 14 24.25 59.08 -31.40
C ILE A 14 24.81 57.68 -31.05
N ARG A 15 26.10 57.46 -31.24
CA ARG A 15 26.74 56.18 -30.87
C ARG A 15 26.67 55.93 -29.36
N SER A 16 26.90 56.96 -28.54
CA SER A 16 26.81 56.88 -27.10
C SER A 16 25.36 56.61 -26.62
N SER A 17 24.37 57.24 -27.23
CA SER A 17 22.95 57.01 -26.91
C SER A 17 22.45 55.63 -27.32
N VAL A 18 22.86 55.13 -28.50
CA VAL A 18 22.52 53.77 -28.95
C VAL A 18 23.18 52.73 -28.03
N PHE A 19 24.41 52.95 -27.62
CA PHE A 19 25.10 52.04 -26.68
C PHE A 19 24.43 52.01 -25.32
N PHE A 20 23.95 53.15 -24.84
CA PHE A 20 23.23 53.23 -23.55
C PHE A 20 21.86 52.58 -23.62
N ILE A 21 21.11 52.71 -24.73
CA ILE A 21 19.81 52.07 -24.96
C ILE A 21 20.00 50.54 -25.04
N LEU A 22 21.03 50.07 -25.74
CA LEU A 22 21.34 48.65 -25.85
C LEU A 22 21.72 48.02 -24.49
N HIS A 23 22.51 48.74 -23.65
CA HIS A 23 22.84 48.28 -22.30
C HIS A 23 21.63 48.26 -21.37
N CYS A 24 20.77 49.29 -21.40
CA CYS A 24 19.54 49.30 -20.60
C CYS A 24 18.57 48.21 -21.03
N SER A 25 18.44 47.90 -22.31
CA SER A 25 17.60 46.81 -22.81
C SER A 25 18.12 45.44 -22.39
N PHE A 26 19.44 45.24 -22.34
CA PHE A 26 20.06 44.01 -21.87
C PHE A 26 19.86 43.81 -20.35
N PHE A 27 19.93 44.89 -19.56
CA PHE A 27 19.64 44.81 -18.13
C PHE A 27 18.18 44.52 -17.81
N ILE A 28 17.23 45.05 -18.61
CA ILE A 28 15.79 44.76 -18.41
C ILE A 28 15.49 43.27 -18.71
N LEU A 29 16.20 42.63 -19.66
CA LEU A 29 16.04 41.19 -19.93
C LEU A 29 16.61 40.29 -18.84
N LEU A 30 17.54 40.78 -18.00
CA LEU A 30 18.12 40.03 -16.88
C LEU A 30 17.31 40.13 -15.57
N VAL A 31 16.42 41.11 -15.45
CA VAL A 31 15.58 41.32 -14.24
C VAL A 31 14.24 40.58 -14.36
N GLY A 32 13.93 40.03 -15.53
CA GLY A 32 12.62 39.44 -15.84
C GLY A 32 12.35 38.02 -15.31
N CYS A 33 13.27 37.36 -14.57
CA CYS A 33 13.06 36.00 -14.04
C CYS A 33 13.44 35.86 -12.56
N GLY A 34 13.06 36.83 -11.75
CA GLY A 34 13.14 36.77 -10.29
C GLY A 34 11.76 36.77 -9.66
N GLY A 35 10.83 36.02 -10.20
CA GLY A 35 9.62 35.70 -9.47
C GLY A 35 9.98 34.73 -8.35
N ASN A 36 10.21 35.22 -7.13
CA ASN A 36 9.98 34.44 -5.92
C ASN A 36 8.47 34.16 -5.84
N GLY A 37 7.96 33.41 -6.82
CA GLY A 37 6.70 32.72 -6.64
C GLY A 37 7.01 31.61 -5.66
N ASP A 38 6.56 31.73 -4.43
CA ASP A 38 6.43 30.59 -3.55
C ASP A 38 5.79 29.48 -4.39
N TYR A 39 6.59 28.45 -4.71
CA TYR A 39 6.07 27.25 -5.35
C TYR A 39 5.08 26.64 -4.38
N THR A 40 3.82 27.01 -4.51
CA THR A 40 2.73 26.29 -3.85
C THR A 40 2.54 25.01 -4.65
N PRO A 41 2.93 23.84 -4.11
CA PRO A 41 2.66 22.58 -4.78
C PRO A 41 1.17 22.54 -5.12
N LYS A 42 0.84 22.25 -6.37
CA LYS A 42 -0.56 22.03 -6.73
C LYS A 42 -1.11 20.96 -5.79
N PRO A 43 -2.31 21.17 -5.22
CA PRO A 43 -2.94 20.11 -4.43
C PRO A 43 -2.93 18.83 -5.26
N GLN A 44 -2.37 17.76 -4.72
CA GLN A 44 -2.43 16.47 -5.39
C GLN A 44 -3.91 16.11 -5.51
N ALA A 45 -4.37 15.89 -6.75
CA ALA A 45 -5.72 15.39 -6.96
C ALA A 45 -5.71 13.93 -6.50
N TYR A 46 -6.25 13.66 -5.34
CA TYR A 46 -6.52 12.30 -4.90
C TYR A 46 -7.63 11.72 -5.76
N LEU A 47 -7.45 10.46 -6.17
CA LEU A 47 -8.51 9.72 -6.83
C LEU A 47 -9.69 9.66 -5.84
N ARG A 48 -10.84 10.26 -6.20
CA ARG A 48 -12.06 10.09 -5.42
C ARG A 48 -12.55 8.67 -5.66
N VAL A 49 -12.31 7.81 -4.73
CA VAL A 49 -12.83 6.45 -4.72
C VAL A 49 -13.94 6.40 -3.67
N ASP A 50 -15.16 6.11 -4.08
CA ASP A 50 -16.22 5.84 -3.15
C ASP A 50 -15.96 4.47 -2.53
N MET A 51 -15.67 4.45 -1.22
CA MET A 51 -15.43 3.22 -0.47
C MET A 51 -16.78 2.62 -0.08
N PRO A 52 -17.00 1.31 -0.31
CA PRO A 52 -18.19 0.63 0.20
C PRO A 52 -18.16 0.58 1.73
N GLU A 53 -19.29 0.36 2.34
CA GLU A 53 -19.34 0.04 3.77
C GLU A 53 -18.62 -1.29 4.03
N HIS A 54 -18.05 -1.45 5.23
CA HIS A 54 -17.42 -2.70 5.62
C HIS A 54 -18.52 -3.69 6.03
N GLU A 55 -18.69 -4.74 5.26
CA GLU A 55 -19.55 -5.87 5.55
C GLU A 55 -18.70 -7.15 5.60
N TYR A 56 -18.96 -8.03 6.55
CA TYR A 56 -18.11 -9.19 6.79
C TYR A 56 -18.89 -10.50 6.77
N PHE A 57 -18.22 -11.55 6.34
CA PHE A 57 -18.69 -12.93 6.40
C PHE A 57 -17.65 -13.84 7.03
N LEU A 58 -18.12 -14.94 7.64
CA LEU A 58 -17.24 -15.90 8.26
C LEU A 58 -16.52 -16.76 7.20
N LEU A 59 -15.19 -16.63 7.11
CA LEU A 59 -14.36 -17.43 6.23
C LEU A 59 -13.76 -18.63 6.99
N ASP A 60 -14.26 -19.82 6.77
CA ASP A 60 -13.86 -21.01 7.51
C ASP A 60 -13.57 -22.22 6.63
N THR A 61 -14.00 -22.19 5.39
CA THR A 61 -13.89 -23.32 4.45
C THR A 61 -13.50 -22.86 3.06
N MET A 62 -12.91 -23.77 2.29
CA MET A 62 -12.56 -23.55 0.91
C MET A 62 -13.13 -24.59 -0.03
N ARG A 63 -13.51 -24.17 -1.23
CA ARG A 63 -13.82 -25.07 -2.34
C ARG A 63 -12.54 -25.39 -3.12
N THR A 64 -12.45 -26.64 -3.59
CA THR A 64 -11.23 -27.16 -4.26
C THR A 64 -11.33 -27.21 -5.78
N ASN A 65 -12.48 -26.87 -6.39
CA ASN A 65 -12.64 -26.94 -7.85
C ASN A 65 -12.68 -25.54 -8.46
N PRO A 66 -11.83 -25.26 -9.48
CA PRO A 66 -11.94 -24.05 -10.29
C PRO A 66 -13.30 -24.04 -11.02
N GLY A 67 -14.09 -22.98 -10.85
CA GLY A 67 -15.39 -22.82 -11.51
C GLY A 67 -16.61 -22.93 -10.61
N ASP A 68 -16.46 -23.33 -9.36
CA ASP A 68 -17.55 -23.29 -8.39
C ASP A 68 -17.73 -21.87 -7.86
N THR A 69 -18.87 -21.26 -8.15
CA THR A 69 -19.22 -19.92 -7.65
C THR A 69 -19.85 -20.05 -6.27
N LEU A 70 -19.28 -19.35 -5.27
CA LEU A 70 -19.95 -19.12 -3.99
C LEU A 70 -20.97 -18.01 -4.17
N VAL A 71 -22.25 -18.34 -4.12
CA VAL A 71 -23.34 -17.34 -4.05
C VAL A 71 -23.80 -17.31 -2.61
N PHE A 72 -23.55 -16.20 -1.92
CA PHE A 72 -24.12 -15.91 -0.61
C PHE A 72 -25.42 -15.16 -0.84
N ASP A 73 -26.51 -15.87 -0.73
CA ASP A 73 -27.84 -15.27 -0.57
C ASP A 73 -28.37 -15.74 0.78
N GLY A 74 -28.90 -14.82 1.57
CA GLY A 74 -29.25 -15.05 2.98
C GLY A 74 -30.20 -16.22 3.28
N ASP A 75 -30.74 -16.91 2.25
CA ASP A 75 -31.69 -18.03 2.41
C ASP A 75 -31.42 -19.22 1.46
N THR A 76 -30.35 -19.27 0.69
CA THR A 76 -30.14 -20.33 -0.28
C THR A 76 -29.04 -21.31 0.15
N ALA A 77 -29.41 -22.59 0.28
CA ALA A 77 -28.48 -23.69 0.51
C ALA A 77 -27.51 -23.83 -0.67
N ILE A 78 -26.22 -23.77 -0.40
CA ILE A 78 -25.17 -23.95 -1.39
C ILE A 78 -24.99 -25.41 -1.67
N ILE A 79 -25.23 -25.85 -2.90
CA ILE A 79 -24.91 -27.21 -3.34
C ILE A 79 -23.42 -27.25 -3.67
N LEU A 80 -22.63 -27.90 -2.80
CA LEU A 80 -21.20 -28.08 -2.96
C LEU A 80 -20.95 -29.32 -3.79
N THR A 81 -20.57 -29.15 -5.06
CA THR A 81 -19.94 -30.24 -5.85
C THR A 81 -18.43 -30.06 -5.70
N GLY A 82 -17.82 -30.87 -4.87
CA GLY A 82 -16.36 -30.86 -4.63
C GLY A 82 -16.00 -31.18 -3.18
N SER A 83 -14.74 -31.48 -2.90
CA SER A 83 -14.26 -31.67 -1.54
C SER A 83 -14.09 -30.32 -0.83
N ILE A 84 -14.70 -30.18 0.35
CA ILE A 84 -14.52 -29.01 1.20
C ILE A 84 -13.28 -29.24 2.06
N LYS A 85 -12.30 -28.36 1.95
CA LYS A 85 -11.19 -28.32 2.90
C LYS A 85 -11.48 -27.27 3.97
N THR A 86 -11.51 -27.67 5.22
CA THR A 86 -11.57 -26.75 6.35
C THR A 86 -10.21 -26.11 6.60
N PHE A 87 -10.20 -24.80 6.85
CA PHE A 87 -8.99 -24.14 7.34
C PHE A 87 -8.72 -24.53 8.81
N PRO A 88 -7.44 -24.55 9.25
CA PRO A 88 -7.09 -24.72 10.65
C PRO A 88 -7.38 -23.47 11.49
N PHE A 89 -8.06 -22.50 10.93
CA PHE A 89 -8.48 -21.24 11.53
C PHE A 89 -9.79 -20.76 10.90
N VAL A 90 -10.38 -19.78 11.51
CA VAL A 90 -11.55 -19.05 11.02
C VAL A 90 -11.41 -17.57 11.37
N PHE A 91 -11.88 -16.70 10.48
CA PHE A 91 -11.94 -15.26 10.68
C PHE A 91 -13.07 -14.66 9.86
N GLU A 92 -13.42 -13.42 10.13
CA GLU A 92 -14.36 -12.66 9.31
C GLU A 92 -13.62 -11.91 8.22
N ALA A 93 -14.07 -12.10 6.97
CA ALA A 93 -13.54 -11.46 5.79
C ALA A 93 -14.56 -10.50 5.17
N ASN A 94 -14.09 -9.45 4.52
CA ASN A 94 -14.95 -8.47 3.86
C ASN A 94 -15.69 -9.10 2.67
N THR A 95 -16.97 -8.73 2.46
CA THR A 95 -17.80 -9.23 1.34
C THR A 95 -17.31 -8.75 -0.02
N CYS A 96 -16.49 -7.70 -0.07
CA CYS A 96 -15.93 -7.16 -1.32
C CYS A 96 -14.77 -7.98 -1.90
N ILE A 97 -14.32 -9.04 -1.22
CA ILE A 97 -13.18 -9.83 -1.67
C ILE A 97 -13.58 -11.03 -2.51
N GLU A 98 -12.68 -11.39 -3.43
CA GLU A 98 -12.55 -12.74 -3.98
C GLU A 98 -11.37 -13.42 -3.30
N TRP A 99 -11.45 -14.73 -3.09
CA TRP A 99 -10.37 -15.44 -2.42
C TRP A 99 -10.04 -16.77 -3.07
N THR A 100 -8.76 -17.13 -3.06
CA THR A 100 -8.27 -18.37 -3.64
C THR A 100 -7.21 -19.00 -2.76
N GLU A 101 -7.14 -20.34 -2.73
CA GLU A 101 -6.00 -21.05 -2.16
C GLU A 101 -5.08 -21.50 -3.30
N LYS A 102 -3.79 -21.26 -3.13
CA LYS A 102 -2.76 -21.72 -4.05
C LYS A 102 -2.12 -23.01 -3.56
N ASP A 103 -1.49 -23.74 -4.49
CA ASP A 103 -0.68 -24.89 -4.13
C ASP A 103 0.45 -24.46 -3.20
N ALA A 104 0.53 -25.12 -2.06
CA ALA A 104 1.51 -24.84 -1.01
C ALA A 104 2.25 -26.12 -0.59
N PRO A 105 3.45 -26.01 -0.03
CA PRO A 105 4.15 -27.14 0.57
C PRO A 105 3.32 -27.81 1.68
N LYS A 106 3.62 -29.07 1.95
CA LYS A 106 2.94 -29.82 3.01
C LYS A 106 3.10 -29.11 4.36
N GLY A 107 1.98 -28.86 5.05
CA GLY A 107 1.94 -28.16 6.32
C GLY A 107 1.81 -26.65 6.21
N GLU A 108 1.76 -26.12 4.99
CA GLU A 108 1.48 -24.71 4.69
C GLU A 108 0.15 -24.56 3.95
N ARG A 109 -0.40 -23.33 3.99
CA ARG A 109 -1.49 -22.90 3.12
C ARG A 109 -1.25 -21.47 2.67
N TRP A 110 -1.46 -21.23 1.39
CA TRP A 110 -1.31 -19.91 0.77
C TRP A 110 -2.66 -19.46 0.26
N ILE A 111 -3.17 -18.39 0.84
CA ILE A 111 -4.50 -17.87 0.57
C ILE A 111 -4.35 -16.42 0.13
N ASP A 112 -4.94 -16.08 -1.00
CA ASP A 112 -5.00 -14.71 -1.50
C ASP A 112 -6.42 -14.19 -1.27
N LEU A 113 -6.54 -13.05 -0.57
CA LEU A 113 -7.75 -12.25 -0.45
C LEU A 113 -7.62 -11.08 -1.41
N TYR A 114 -8.32 -11.14 -2.54
CA TYR A 114 -8.21 -10.19 -3.63
C TYR A 114 -9.37 -9.19 -3.62
N TYR A 115 -9.06 -7.91 -3.82
CA TYR A 115 -10.01 -6.82 -3.96
C TYR A 115 -10.08 -6.39 -5.44
N PRO A 116 -11.04 -6.89 -6.23
CA PRO A 116 -11.09 -6.66 -7.68
C PRO A 116 -11.18 -5.18 -8.04
N GLN A 117 -11.89 -4.38 -7.22
CA GLN A 117 -12.15 -2.96 -7.48
C GLN A 117 -10.85 -2.14 -7.51
N TRP A 118 -9.83 -2.55 -6.76
CA TRP A 118 -8.60 -1.77 -6.54
C TRP A 118 -7.34 -2.47 -6.98
N ASP A 119 -7.46 -3.70 -7.48
CA ASP A 119 -6.33 -4.57 -7.79
C ASP A 119 -5.40 -4.75 -6.57
N GLY A 120 -6.02 -4.85 -5.40
CA GLY A 120 -5.37 -5.05 -4.13
C GLY A 120 -5.44 -6.50 -3.68
N VAL A 121 -4.45 -6.95 -2.92
CA VAL A 121 -4.40 -8.33 -2.42
C VAL A 121 -3.76 -8.39 -1.03
N ILE A 122 -4.37 -9.19 -0.15
CA ILE A 122 -3.77 -9.60 1.11
C ILE A 122 -3.30 -11.05 0.92
N PHE A 123 -2.00 -11.25 0.89
CA PHE A 123 -1.40 -12.59 0.84
C PHE A 123 -1.33 -13.16 2.24
N LEU A 124 -2.05 -14.26 2.48
CA LEU A 124 -2.00 -15.01 3.71
C LEU A 124 -1.15 -16.27 3.54
N THR A 125 -0.25 -16.50 4.46
CA THR A 125 0.56 -17.71 4.55
C THR A 125 0.35 -18.32 5.93
N TYR A 126 -0.33 -19.45 5.98
CA TYR A 126 -0.47 -20.26 7.20
C TYR A 126 0.61 -21.34 7.24
N LYS A 127 1.12 -21.59 8.44
CA LYS A 127 2.03 -22.70 8.73
C LYS A 127 1.69 -23.38 10.04
N HIS A 128 1.65 -24.72 9.98
CA HIS A 128 1.58 -25.53 11.20
C HIS A 128 2.96 -25.59 11.85
N LEU A 129 3.02 -25.28 13.14
CA LEU A 129 4.24 -25.31 13.93
C LEU A 129 4.37 -26.69 14.60
N ASN A 130 5.58 -27.27 14.56
CA ASN A 130 5.88 -28.53 15.21
C ASN A 130 6.76 -28.34 16.47
N SER A 131 7.37 -27.16 16.60
CA SER A 131 8.29 -26.84 17.70
C SER A 131 8.37 -25.31 17.95
N ARG A 132 8.98 -24.95 19.08
CA ARG A 132 9.33 -23.55 19.37
C ARG A 132 10.38 -22.98 18.41
N ASP A 133 11.22 -23.83 17.85
CA ASP A 133 12.22 -23.38 16.88
C ASP A 133 11.56 -23.05 15.53
N ASP A 134 10.49 -23.77 15.16
CA ASP A 134 9.65 -23.43 14.01
C ASP A 134 9.05 -22.03 14.21
N LEU A 135 8.49 -21.74 15.41
CA LEU A 135 7.93 -20.42 15.70
C LEU A 135 8.98 -19.33 15.56
N ARG A 136 10.16 -19.49 16.15
CA ARG A 136 11.26 -18.53 16.00
C ARG A 136 11.64 -18.33 14.54
N GLY A 137 11.78 -19.42 13.79
CA GLY A 137 12.10 -19.38 12.36
C GLY A 137 11.05 -18.63 11.53
N GLN A 138 9.75 -18.72 11.89
CA GLN A 138 8.67 -17.98 11.22
C GLN A 138 8.70 -16.49 11.59
N ILE A 139 8.94 -16.14 12.85
CA ILE A 139 9.12 -14.75 13.30
C ILE A 139 10.31 -14.13 12.60
N ASP A 140 11.49 -14.79 12.58
CA ASP A 140 12.68 -14.32 11.89
C ASP A 140 12.45 -14.15 10.38
N THR A 141 11.70 -15.05 9.77
CA THR A 141 11.33 -14.97 8.35
C THR A 141 10.42 -13.78 8.09
N SER A 142 9.47 -13.51 8.98
CA SER A 142 8.57 -12.34 8.88
C SER A 142 9.35 -11.04 9.00
N SER A 143 10.29 -10.95 9.96
CA SER A 143 11.17 -9.81 10.15
C SER A 143 12.05 -9.56 8.91
N ARG A 144 12.69 -10.59 8.37
CA ARG A 144 13.50 -10.46 7.13
C ARG A 144 12.67 -9.98 5.93
N LYS A 145 11.43 -10.45 5.79
CA LYS A 145 10.52 -9.98 4.72
C LYS A 145 10.12 -8.51 4.93
N LEU A 146 9.95 -8.08 6.17
CA LEU A 146 9.68 -6.69 6.52
C LEU A 146 10.89 -5.80 6.17
N GLU A 147 12.11 -6.23 6.52
CA GLU A 147 13.36 -5.50 6.28
C GLU A 147 13.59 -5.15 4.80
N MET A 148 13.11 -5.97 3.88
CA MET A 148 13.22 -5.69 2.43
C MET A 148 12.54 -4.37 2.03
N HIS A 149 11.62 -3.87 2.83
CA HIS A 149 10.88 -2.62 2.58
C HIS A 149 11.51 -1.41 3.27
N TYR A 150 12.47 -1.58 4.19
CA TYR A 150 13.05 -0.50 4.99
C TYR A 150 13.66 0.63 4.17
N GLN A 151 14.30 0.31 3.06
CA GLN A 151 14.91 1.31 2.18
C GLN A 151 13.89 2.28 1.54
N PHE A 152 12.61 1.91 1.51
CA PHE A 152 11.51 2.72 0.94
C PHE A 152 10.62 3.32 2.01
N ALA A 153 10.75 2.88 3.25
CA ALA A 153 9.94 3.34 4.38
C ALA A 153 10.55 4.59 5.00
N SER A 154 9.70 5.58 5.29
CA SER A 154 10.06 6.77 6.07
C SER A 154 9.86 6.57 7.58
N GLY A 155 9.14 5.53 7.96
CA GLY A 155 8.87 5.13 9.34
C GLY A 155 8.12 3.80 9.38
N ILE A 156 8.18 3.13 10.52
CA ILE A 156 7.49 1.86 10.77
C ILE A 156 6.85 1.96 12.14
N ASP A 157 5.53 1.78 12.19
CA ASP A 157 4.79 1.63 13.44
C ASP A 157 4.57 0.13 13.68
N GLU A 158 4.96 -0.33 14.84
CA GLU A 158 4.71 -1.70 15.31
C GLU A 158 3.63 -1.68 16.40
N GLN A 159 2.69 -2.58 16.29
CA GLN A 159 1.61 -2.77 17.25
C GLN A 159 1.49 -4.24 17.62
N VAL A 160 1.31 -4.50 18.90
CA VAL A 160 1.03 -5.84 19.42
C VAL A 160 -0.45 -5.95 19.73
N PHE A 161 -1.04 -7.07 19.36
CA PHE A 161 -2.43 -7.43 19.66
C PHE A 161 -2.46 -8.77 20.41
N GLU A 162 -3.35 -8.87 21.36
CA GLU A 162 -3.67 -10.12 22.05
C GLU A 162 -5.18 -10.23 22.20
N SER A 163 -5.75 -11.39 21.83
CA SER A 163 -7.18 -11.63 22.00
C SER A 163 -7.57 -11.74 23.48
N GLU A 164 -8.81 -11.45 23.83
CA GLU A 164 -9.30 -11.50 25.22
C GLU A 164 -9.13 -12.88 25.87
N ASP A 165 -9.23 -13.94 25.09
CA ASP A 165 -9.05 -15.32 25.52
C ASP A 165 -7.58 -15.79 25.49
N HIS A 166 -6.64 -14.91 25.15
CA HIS A 166 -5.20 -15.17 25.06
C HIS A 166 -4.83 -16.31 24.08
N THR A 167 -5.70 -16.60 23.10
CA THR A 167 -5.44 -17.66 22.10
C THR A 167 -4.80 -17.13 20.83
N VAL A 168 -4.87 -15.82 20.59
CA VAL A 168 -4.27 -15.15 19.42
C VAL A 168 -3.33 -14.05 19.88
N HIS A 169 -2.06 -14.17 19.52
CA HIS A 169 -1.04 -13.14 19.70
C HIS A 169 -0.61 -12.66 18.31
N ALA A 170 -0.71 -11.38 18.05
CA ALA A 170 -0.31 -10.83 16.74
C ALA A 170 0.64 -9.64 16.88
N VAL A 171 1.50 -9.48 15.89
CA VAL A 171 2.30 -8.28 15.68
C VAL A 171 1.95 -7.73 14.31
N LYS A 172 1.64 -6.43 14.28
CA LYS A 172 1.25 -5.69 13.09
C LYS A 172 2.28 -4.61 12.82
N TRP A 173 2.66 -4.43 11.55
CA TRP A 173 3.56 -3.37 11.10
C TRP A 173 2.90 -2.51 10.04
N HIS A 174 2.86 -1.21 10.29
CA HIS A 174 2.48 -0.22 9.30
C HIS A 174 3.73 0.52 8.81
N LEU A 175 4.09 0.30 7.55
CA LEU A 175 5.24 0.91 6.90
C LEU A 175 4.80 2.19 6.19
N LYS A 176 5.26 3.33 6.68
CA LYS A 176 4.98 4.65 6.11
C LYS A 176 5.94 4.95 4.96
N GLY A 177 5.45 5.65 3.96
CA GLY A 177 6.24 6.09 2.81
C GLY A 177 5.50 5.93 1.49
N SER A 178 5.65 6.91 0.60
CA SER A 178 4.90 6.97 -0.66
C SER A 178 5.27 5.86 -1.66
N ARG A 179 6.44 5.23 -1.49
CA ARG A 179 6.97 4.21 -2.41
C ARG A 179 7.11 2.81 -1.79
N VAL A 180 6.50 2.58 -0.65
CA VAL A 180 6.49 1.25 -0.01
C VAL A 180 5.50 0.35 -0.74
N ALA A 181 5.95 -0.80 -1.24
CA ALA A 181 5.11 -1.74 -1.99
C ALA A 181 4.13 -2.52 -1.10
N SER A 182 4.51 -2.81 0.15
CA SER A 182 3.66 -3.47 1.15
C SER A 182 3.61 -2.61 2.40
N THR A 183 2.53 -1.84 2.54
CA THR A 183 2.38 -0.86 3.62
C THR A 183 1.91 -1.46 4.93
N TYR A 184 1.29 -2.63 4.89
CA TYR A 184 0.76 -3.28 6.07
C TYR A 184 1.10 -4.77 6.06
N GLN A 185 1.73 -5.23 7.13
CA GLN A 185 2.12 -6.63 7.31
C GLN A 185 1.83 -7.06 8.74
N PHE A 186 1.57 -8.34 8.94
CA PHE A 186 1.35 -8.90 10.27
C PHE A 186 1.75 -10.37 10.34
N TYR A 187 1.90 -10.87 11.55
CA TYR A 187 1.71 -12.28 11.84
C TYR A 187 0.82 -12.44 13.06
N ALA A 188 0.14 -13.58 13.13
CA ALA A 188 -0.65 -14.02 14.27
C ALA A 188 -0.29 -15.48 14.60
N THR A 189 -0.32 -15.84 15.88
CA THR A 189 0.06 -17.18 16.37
C THR A 189 -0.63 -17.50 17.69
N ASP A 190 -0.83 -18.78 17.98
CA ASP A 190 -1.16 -19.30 19.32
C ASP A 190 0.10 -19.64 20.13
N SER A 191 1.28 -19.35 19.56
CA SER A 191 2.59 -19.68 20.14
C SER A 191 2.90 -21.17 20.28
N VAL A 192 2.03 -22.06 19.80
CA VAL A 192 2.14 -23.52 19.98
C VAL A 192 2.09 -24.28 18.64
N ARG A 193 1.02 -24.10 17.85
CA ARG A 193 0.73 -24.91 16.67
C ARG A 193 0.46 -24.10 15.42
N HIS A 194 0.04 -22.85 15.55
CA HIS A 194 -0.50 -22.08 14.46
C HIS A 194 0.31 -20.81 14.23
N PHE A 195 0.64 -20.55 12.97
CA PHE A 195 1.26 -19.31 12.55
C PHE A 195 0.61 -18.85 11.24
N LEU A 196 0.06 -17.64 11.26
CA LEU A 196 -0.53 -16.99 10.10
C LEU A 196 0.22 -15.69 9.84
N ARG A 197 0.77 -15.50 8.64
CA ARG A 197 1.37 -14.26 8.19
C ARG A 197 0.51 -13.63 7.12
N GLY A 198 0.35 -12.31 7.18
CA GLY A 198 -0.33 -11.53 6.15
C GLY A 198 0.53 -10.36 5.65
N ALA A 199 0.33 -10.00 4.37
CA ALA A 199 0.96 -8.84 3.76
C ALA A 199 0.05 -8.23 2.69
N LEU A 200 -0.17 -6.92 2.78
CA LEU A 200 -1.00 -6.15 1.87
C LEU A 200 -0.18 -5.63 0.70
N TYR A 201 -0.67 -5.82 -0.52
CA TYR A 201 -0.11 -5.28 -1.76
C TYR A 201 -1.22 -4.69 -2.64
N ILE A 202 -0.86 -3.67 -3.43
CA ILE A 202 -1.65 -3.21 -4.57
C ILE A 202 -0.81 -3.45 -5.82
N ASN A 203 -1.38 -4.11 -6.85
CA ASN A 203 -0.71 -4.44 -8.11
C ASN A 203 -0.56 -3.21 -9.02
N ARG A 204 -0.07 -2.11 -8.46
CA ARG A 204 0.20 -0.84 -9.14
C ARG A 204 1.54 -0.29 -8.65
N PRO A 205 2.21 0.56 -9.45
CA PRO A 205 3.39 1.27 -8.96
C PRO A 205 3.07 2.01 -7.67
N PRO A 206 3.89 1.85 -6.62
CA PRO A 206 3.63 2.45 -5.33
C PRO A 206 3.54 3.99 -5.44
N ASN A 207 2.40 4.52 -5.07
CA ASN A 207 2.12 5.94 -4.86
C ASN A 207 1.11 6.04 -3.71
N ASN A 208 1.57 5.71 -2.50
CA ASN A 208 0.70 5.49 -1.35
C ASN A 208 -0.09 6.73 -0.94
N ASP A 209 0.42 7.93 -1.25
CA ASP A 209 -0.33 9.17 -1.01
C ASP A 209 -1.64 9.21 -1.82
N SER A 210 -1.61 8.72 -3.07
CA SER A 210 -2.81 8.64 -3.91
C SER A 210 -3.66 7.39 -3.65
N LEU A 211 -3.04 6.33 -3.12
CA LEU A 211 -3.70 5.06 -2.79
C LEU A 211 -4.21 5.00 -1.35
N ALA A 212 -3.96 6.04 -0.54
CA ALA A 212 -4.25 6.06 0.89
C ALA A 212 -5.67 5.60 1.25
N PRO A 213 -6.76 6.06 0.61
CA PRO A 213 -8.10 5.61 0.97
C PRO A 213 -8.30 4.10 0.82
N MET A 214 -7.74 3.50 -0.26
CA MET A 214 -7.83 2.05 -0.51
C MET A 214 -6.97 1.27 0.49
N LEU A 215 -5.75 1.76 0.77
CA LEU A 215 -4.84 1.14 1.73
C LEU A 215 -5.44 1.16 3.14
N GLU A 216 -6.02 2.28 3.56
CA GLU A 216 -6.69 2.42 4.86
C GLU A 216 -7.91 1.51 4.97
N TYR A 217 -8.68 1.36 3.89
CA TYR A 217 -9.82 0.45 3.85
C TYR A 217 -9.37 -1.00 4.08
N MET A 218 -8.40 -1.48 3.28
CA MET A 218 -7.89 -2.85 3.39
C MET A 218 -7.13 -3.08 4.72
N GLN A 219 -6.52 -2.04 5.28
CA GLN A 219 -5.90 -2.11 6.61
C GLN A 219 -6.94 -2.40 7.69
N ARG A 220 -8.10 -1.73 7.66
CA ARG A 220 -9.19 -2.00 8.61
C ARG A 220 -9.69 -3.44 8.50
N ASP A 221 -9.77 -3.98 7.28
CA ASP A 221 -10.14 -5.38 7.08
C ASP A 221 -9.11 -6.35 7.65
N ILE A 222 -7.81 -6.02 7.58
CA ILE A 222 -6.75 -6.81 8.24
C ILE A 222 -6.89 -6.73 9.77
N ASP A 223 -7.17 -5.54 10.32
CA ASP A 223 -7.39 -5.39 11.75
C ASP A 223 -8.59 -6.22 12.21
N HIS A 224 -9.70 -6.17 11.48
CA HIS A 224 -10.89 -6.98 11.76
C HIS A 224 -10.62 -8.48 11.62
N LEU A 225 -9.87 -8.90 10.61
CA LEU A 225 -9.43 -10.28 10.44
C LEU A 225 -8.68 -10.76 11.69
N ILE A 226 -7.73 -9.98 12.20
CA ILE A 226 -6.92 -10.34 13.38
C ILE A 226 -7.79 -10.40 14.64
N GLU A 227 -8.72 -9.46 14.82
CA GLU A 227 -9.62 -9.40 15.96
C GLU A 227 -10.61 -10.58 16.00
N THR A 228 -11.03 -11.05 14.83
CA THR A 228 -11.99 -12.15 14.70
C THR A 228 -11.34 -13.52 14.50
N LEU A 229 -10.00 -13.57 14.36
CA LEU A 229 -9.26 -14.80 14.16
C LEU A 229 -9.48 -15.78 15.32
N ARG A 230 -9.75 -17.04 14.98
CA ARG A 230 -9.85 -18.16 15.94
C ARG A 230 -9.15 -19.39 15.32
N TRP A 231 -8.36 -20.06 16.14
CA TRP A 231 -7.71 -21.31 15.76
C TRP A 231 -8.66 -22.49 15.94
N ARG A 232 -8.60 -23.43 15.01
CA ARG A 232 -9.29 -24.73 15.17
C ARG A 232 -8.35 -25.74 15.81
N GLN A 233 -8.90 -26.51 16.73
CA GLN A 233 -8.17 -27.61 17.40
C GLN A 233 -8.01 -28.83 16.49
#